data_89fc42ea569b1480cacdf6102b280b7a
#
_entry.id   89fc42ea569b1480cacdf6102b280b7a
#
_cell.length_a   1.000
_cell.length_b   1.000
_cell.length_c   1.000
_cell.angle_alpha   90.00
_cell.angle_beta   90.00
_cell.angle_gamma   90.00
#
_symmetry.space_group_name_H-M   'P 1'
#
loop_
_entity.id
_entity.type
_entity.pdbx_description
1 polymer ?
#
loop_
_entity_poly.entity_id
_entity_poly.type
_entity_poly.pdbx_seq_one_letter_code
_entity_poly.pdbx_strand_id
1 'polypeptide(L)'
;MILIESHKKKPENILKKYPGAILADVTSKATDDLIKLSPFYPHGGIPIPFSEGITATCVESIWQGLKVFEDSDVDILMFKNDTMKNIKRSVRKNGRPLGHRKGVNGNELLDYIEARKQIYIPTYRWMLENKVSSIIERMREANKTKTIILLDYNTNQDVDDASKPLSHAFLIKAYIEGIYPYGDKKEDKKEKKELTLFGW
;
A
#
# COMPACT_ATOMS: atom_id res chain seq x y z
N MET A 1 18.16 8.38 -7.42
CA MET A 1 18.09 7.01 -6.87
C MET A 1 17.22 7.01 -5.62
N ILE A 2 16.34 6.01 -5.44
CA ILE A 2 15.51 5.87 -4.23
C ILE A 2 15.94 4.61 -3.47
N LEU A 3 16.21 4.75 -2.19
CA LEU A 3 16.61 3.66 -1.28
C LEU A 3 15.64 3.58 -0.10
N ILE A 4 15.62 2.45 0.57
CA ILE A 4 14.78 2.22 1.76
C ILE A 4 15.69 1.87 2.92
N GLU A 5 15.49 2.54 4.04
CA GLU A 5 16.20 2.28 5.29
C GLU A 5 15.21 2.17 6.44
N SER A 6 15.62 1.43 7.47
CA SER A 6 14.78 1.28 8.66
C SER A 6 14.70 2.60 9.43
N HIS A 7 13.48 3.04 9.73
CA HIS A 7 13.19 4.17 10.62
C HIS A 7 13.83 4.05 12.02
N LYS A 8 14.25 2.85 12.42
CA LYS A 8 14.95 2.62 13.70
C LYS A 8 16.42 3.06 13.67
N LYS A 9 16.98 3.28 12.48
CA LYS A 9 18.35 3.77 12.34
C LYS A 9 18.43 5.28 12.64
N LYS A 10 19.50 5.69 13.30
CA LYS A 10 19.74 7.11 13.55
C LYS A 10 19.99 7.87 12.23
N PRO A 11 19.38 9.02 12.02
CA PRO A 11 19.56 9.83 10.81
C PRO A 11 21.02 10.08 10.45
N GLU A 12 21.86 10.36 11.46
CA GLU A 12 23.29 10.67 11.26
C GLU A 12 24.03 9.47 10.63
N ASN A 13 23.68 8.24 11.02
CA ASN A 13 24.31 7.05 10.48
C ASN A 13 23.87 6.79 9.02
N ILE A 14 22.64 7.13 8.69
CA ILE A 14 22.13 7.03 7.31
C ILE A 14 22.84 8.07 6.45
N LEU A 15 22.90 9.33 6.89
CA LEU A 15 23.54 10.42 6.15
C LEU A 15 25.06 10.23 6.02
N LYS A 16 25.71 9.61 7.01
CA LYS A 16 27.12 9.21 6.89
C LYS A 16 27.34 8.20 5.76
N LYS A 17 26.39 7.26 5.59
CA LYS A 17 26.43 6.24 4.52
C LYS A 17 26.05 6.84 3.15
N TYR A 18 25.14 7.81 3.13
CA TYR A 18 24.60 8.43 1.93
C TYR A 18 24.69 9.95 2.02
N PRO A 19 25.90 10.53 1.85
CA PRO A 19 26.10 11.97 1.97
C PRO A 19 25.25 12.76 0.98
N GLY A 20 24.57 13.82 1.46
CA GLY A 20 23.74 14.68 0.63
C GLY A 20 22.37 14.09 0.25
N ALA A 21 22.02 12.90 0.74
CA ALA A 21 20.69 12.31 0.52
C ALA A 21 19.60 13.06 1.29
N ILE A 22 18.38 13.03 0.76
CA ILE A 22 17.17 13.50 1.45
C ILE A 22 16.62 12.34 2.26
N LEU A 23 16.39 12.54 3.55
CA LEU A 23 15.65 11.60 4.39
C LEU A 23 14.16 11.94 4.29
N ALA A 24 13.35 10.96 3.91
CA ALA A 24 11.91 11.07 3.77
C ALA A 24 11.23 10.05 4.70
N ASP A 25 10.74 10.52 5.86
CA ASP A 25 9.96 9.70 6.77
C ASP A 25 8.54 9.53 6.21
N VAL A 26 8.22 8.32 5.71
CA VAL A 26 6.89 8.01 5.16
C VAL A 26 6.02 7.24 6.15
N THR A 27 6.45 7.16 7.42
CA THR A 27 5.70 6.44 8.46
C THR A 27 4.53 7.26 9.00
N SER A 28 3.68 6.62 9.81
CA SER A 28 2.61 7.29 10.54
C SER A 28 3.09 8.23 11.66
N LYS A 29 4.41 8.42 11.80
CA LYS A 29 5.05 9.30 12.78
C LYS A 29 5.76 10.47 12.13
N ALA A 30 5.73 10.58 10.81
CA ALA A 30 6.27 11.75 10.11
C ALA A 30 5.62 13.04 10.62
N THR A 31 6.42 14.09 10.71
CA THR A 31 6.02 15.39 11.26
C THR A 31 5.70 16.43 10.18
N ASP A 32 5.90 16.05 8.93
CA ASP A 32 5.62 16.85 7.74
C ASP A 32 4.47 16.25 6.91
N ASP A 33 4.27 16.75 5.70
CA ASP A 33 3.19 16.28 4.82
C ASP A 33 3.42 14.86 4.25
N LEU A 34 4.62 14.29 4.42
CA LEU A 34 4.91 12.90 4.05
C LEU A 34 4.15 11.89 4.91
N ILE A 35 3.61 12.30 6.07
CA ILE A 35 2.68 11.46 6.86
C ILE A 35 1.48 10.98 6.01
N LYS A 36 1.10 11.75 4.99
CA LYS A 36 0.03 11.39 4.05
C LYS A 36 0.36 10.16 3.20
N LEU A 37 1.63 9.77 3.10
CA LEU A 37 2.06 8.54 2.44
C LEU A 37 1.87 7.30 3.32
N SER A 38 1.61 7.47 4.61
CA SER A 38 1.34 6.36 5.51
C SER A 38 0.01 5.67 5.15
N PRO A 39 -0.06 4.33 5.12
CA PRO A 39 -1.31 3.59 4.93
C PRO A 39 -2.36 3.85 6.01
N PHE A 40 -1.96 4.45 7.13
CA PHE A 40 -2.85 4.82 8.24
C PHE A 40 -3.51 6.20 8.07
N TYR A 41 -3.02 7.04 7.14
CA TYR A 41 -3.51 8.40 7.02
C TYR A 41 -4.96 8.44 6.47
N PRO A 42 -5.88 9.19 7.13
CA PRO A 42 -7.31 9.16 6.80
C PRO A 42 -7.64 10.10 5.64
N HIS A 43 -7.34 9.68 4.42
CA HIS A 43 -7.67 10.43 3.20
C HIS A 43 -9.17 10.51 2.92
N GLY A 44 -9.94 9.53 3.37
CA GLY A 44 -11.35 9.38 3.04
C GLY A 44 -11.61 8.94 1.60
N GLY A 45 -12.74 8.29 1.37
CA GLY A 45 -13.24 7.95 0.05
C GLY A 45 -12.35 7.00 -0.75
N ILE A 46 -11.57 6.13 -0.10
CA ILE A 46 -10.76 5.12 -0.78
C ILE A 46 -11.66 3.94 -1.13
N PRO A 47 -11.82 3.55 -2.41
CA PRO A 47 -12.64 2.40 -2.79
C PRO A 47 -12.13 1.10 -2.17
N ILE A 48 -13.05 0.29 -1.64
CA ILE A 48 -12.71 -1.04 -1.15
C ILE A 48 -12.75 -2.01 -2.32
N PRO A 49 -11.65 -2.74 -2.64
CA PRO A 49 -11.64 -3.71 -3.71
C PRO A 49 -12.79 -4.73 -3.60
N PHE A 50 -13.38 -5.12 -4.72
CA PHE A 50 -14.49 -6.08 -4.79
C PHE A 50 -15.75 -5.67 -4.01
N SER A 51 -15.94 -4.35 -3.77
CA SER A 51 -17.04 -3.83 -2.93
C SER A 51 -17.58 -2.54 -3.55
N GLU A 52 -18.36 -2.68 -4.61
CA GLU A 52 -18.89 -1.55 -5.36
C GLU A 52 -19.63 -0.56 -4.46
N GLY A 53 -19.34 0.74 -4.63
CA GLY A 53 -19.96 1.83 -3.87
C GLY A 53 -19.50 1.96 -2.42
N ILE A 54 -18.67 1.04 -1.90
CA ILE A 54 -18.19 1.09 -0.52
C ILE A 54 -16.78 1.67 -0.47
N THR A 55 -16.56 2.63 0.44
CA THR A 55 -15.28 3.31 0.62
C THR A 55 -14.81 3.26 2.08
N ALA A 56 -13.54 3.53 2.28
CA ALA A 56 -12.92 3.61 3.60
C ALA A 56 -12.07 4.88 3.76
N THR A 57 -11.66 5.16 4.98
CA THR A 57 -10.87 6.34 5.34
C THR A 57 -9.40 6.20 4.98
N CYS A 58 -8.81 5.01 5.14
CA CYS A 58 -7.38 4.77 4.89
C CYS A 58 -7.13 3.35 4.36
N VAL A 59 -5.94 3.12 3.80
CA VAL A 59 -5.53 1.82 3.27
C VAL A 59 -5.50 0.74 4.35
N GLU A 60 -4.93 1.07 5.52
CA GLU A 60 -4.86 0.11 6.65
C GLU A 60 -6.24 -0.26 7.17
N SER A 61 -7.20 0.67 7.16
CA SER A 61 -8.58 0.37 7.58
C SER A 61 -9.26 -0.64 6.66
N ILE A 62 -8.96 -0.61 5.35
CA ILE A 62 -9.43 -1.63 4.40
C ILE A 62 -8.78 -2.98 4.71
N TRP A 63 -7.45 -3.00 4.88
CA TRP A 63 -6.71 -4.21 5.20
C TRP A 63 -7.22 -4.89 6.48
N GLN A 64 -7.38 -4.11 7.54
CA GLN A 64 -7.84 -4.63 8.83
C GLN A 64 -9.34 -4.94 8.84
N GLY A 65 -10.15 -4.14 8.16
CA GLY A 65 -11.60 -4.35 8.09
C GLY A 65 -11.98 -5.61 7.34
N LEU A 66 -11.29 -5.94 6.24
CA LEU A 66 -11.54 -7.16 5.47
C LEU A 66 -10.89 -8.41 6.08
N LYS A 67 -10.06 -8.26 7.12
CA LYS A 67 -9.37 -9.39 7.75
C LYS A 67 -10.35 -10.23 8.56
N VAL A 68 -10.33 -11.55 8.29
CA VAL A 68 -11.16 -12.56 8.96
C VAL A 68 -10.33 -13.32 9.98
N PHE A 69 -10.91 -13.55 11.14
CA PHE A 69 -10.32 -14.30 12.26
C PHE A 69 -11.25 -15.44 12.67
N GLU A 70 -10.76 -16.32 13.53
CA GLU A 70 -11.56 -17.42 14.09
C GLU A 70 -12.84 -16.92 14.79
N ASP A 71 -12.72 -15.82 15.55
CA ASP A 71 -13.81 -15.30 16.40
C ASP A 71 -14.48 -14.04 15.82
N SER A 72 -14.07 -13.58 14.63
CA SER A 72 -14.66 -12.37 14.04
C SER A 72 -14.43 -12.29 12.53
N ASP A 73 -15.46 -11.88 11.81
CA ASP A 73 -15.44 -11.65 10.36
C ASP A 73 -15.11 -10.17 10.03
N VAL A 74 -15.49 -9.72 8.83
CA VAL A 74 -15.34 -8.34 8.35
C VAL A 74 -15.83 -7.33 9.39
N ASP A 75 -15.01 -6.32 9.66
CA ASP A 75 -15.33 -5.23 10.57
C ASP A 75 -15.59 -3.94 9.78
N ILE A 76 -16.86 -3.68 9.49
CA ILE A 76 -17.28 -2.50 8.72
C ILE A 76 -17.04 -1.18 9.46
N LEU A 77 -16.99 -1.20 10.80
CA LEU A 77 -16.70 0.00 11.57
C LEU A 77 -15.25 0.45 11.39
N MET A 78 -14.36 -0.50 11.10
CA MET A 78 -12.95 -0.21 10.82
C MET A 78 -12.79 0.71 9.61
N PHE A 79 -13.64 0.60 8.58
CA PHE A 79 -13.56 1.44 7.37
C PHE A 79 -13.79 2.93 7.66
N LYS A 80 -14.41 3.26 8.77
CA LYS A 80 -14.69 4.65 9.19
C LYS A 80 -13.65 5.22 10.15
N ASN A 81 -12.63 4.45 10.53
CA ASN A 81 -11.62 4.91 11.48
C ASN A 81 -10.71 5.96 10.83
N ASP A 82 -10.81 7.19 11.27
CA ASP A 82 -10.05 8.37 10.82
C ASP A 82 -9.00 8.86 11.83
N THR A 83 -8.78 8.12 12.91
CA THR A 83 -7.97 8.57 14.05
C THR A 83 -6.49 8.19 13.94
N MET A 84 -6.08 7.38 12.96
CA MET A 84 -4.76 6.73 12.85
C MET A 84 -4.40 5.85 14.07
N LYS A 85 -5.35 5.59 14.97
CA LYS A 85 -5.19 4.80 16.20
C LYS A 85 -6.17 3.63 16.21
N ASN A 86 -5.81 2.58 16.94
CA ASN A 86 -6.67 1.40 17.16
C ASN A 86 -7.17 0.71 15.87
N ILE A 87 -6.47 0.88 14.77
CA ILE A 87 -6.83 0.27 13.48
C ILE A 87 -6.45 -1.22 13.45
N LYS A 88 -5.38 -1.62 14.14
CA LYS A 88 -4.94 -3.02 14.14
C LYS A 88 -5.81 -3.90 15.01
N ARG A 89 -6.40 -4.93 14.41
CA ARG A 89 -7.13 -5.98 15.12
C ARG A 89 -6.14 -7.02 15.67
N SER A 90 -6.23 -7.32 16.97
CA SER A 90 -5.27 -8.19 17.65
C SER A 90 -5.75 -9.65 17.69
N VAL A 91 -4.80 -10.58 17.60
CA VAL A 91 -5.04 -12.03 17.78
C VAL A 91 -5.65 -12.32 19.16
N ARG A 92 -5.20 -11.61 20.20
CA ARG A 92 -5.72 -11.79 21.56
C ARG A 92 -7.24 -11.59 21.64
N LYS A 93 -7.80 -10.67 20.84
CA LYS A 93 -9.23 -10.33 20.90
C LYS A 93 -10.06 -11.11 19.89
N ASN A 94 -9.48 -11.50 18.77
CA ASN A 94 -10.22 -12.00 17.60
C ASN A 94 -9.87 -13.44 17.22
N GLY A 95 -8.95 -14.10 17.91
CA GLY A 95 -8.45 -15.41 17.51
C GLY A 95 -7.40 -15.33 16.38
N ARG A 96 -7.05 -16.48 15.86
CA ARG A 96 -6.07 -16.59 14.76
C ARG A 96 -6.63 -15.99 13.47
N PRO A 97 -5.82 -15.25 12.68
CA PRO A 97 -6.26 -14.78 11.36
C PRO A 97 -6.38 -15.95 10.38
N LEU A 98 -7.49 -16.00 9.66
CA LEU A 98 -7.79 -17.01 8.65
C LEU A 98 -7.50 -16.51 7.22
N GLY A 99 -7.57 -15.21 6.98
CA GLY A 99 -7.35 -14.59 5.68
C GLY A 99 -8.01 -13.23 5.57
N HIS A 100 -8.32 -12.83 4.35
CA HIS A 100 -9.04 -11.58 4.07
C HIS A 100 -10.23 -11.87 3.16
N ARG A 101 -11.38 -11.30 3.46
CA ARG A 101 -12.57 -11.41 2.64
C ARG A 101 -12.36 -10.69 1.30
N LYS A 102 -12.65 -11.34 0.19
CA LYS A 102 -12.63 -10.74 -1.14
C LYS A 102 -13.89 -9.89 -1.34
N GLY A 103 -13.81 -8.66 -0.86
CA GLY A 103 -14.93 -7.72 -0.77
C GLY A 103 -15.75 -7.87 0.51
N VAL A 104 -16.47 -6.81 0.88
CA VAL A 104 -17.22 -6.71 2.14
C VAL A 104 -18.30 -7.78 2.25
N ASN A 105 -18.97 -8.08 1.14
CA ASN A 105 -20.05 -9.07 1.06
C ASN A 105 -19.63 -10.34 0.29
N GLY A 106 -18.33 -10.50 0.02
CA GLY A 106 -17.83 -11.66 -0.72
C GLY A 106 -17.79 -12.92 0.13
N ASN A 107 -17.89 -14.09 -0.51
CA ASN A 107 -17.79 -15.40 0.15
C ASN A 107 -16.37 -16.00 0.08
N GLU A 108 -15.54 -15.52 -0.83
CA GLU A 108 -14.16 -15.99 -1.02
C GLU A 108 -13.24 -15.44 0.06
N LEU A 109 -12.40 -16.31 0.61
CA LEU A 109 -11.37 -15.94 1.57
C LEU A 109 -10.00 -16.05 0.88
N LEU A 110 -9.33 -14.91 0.75
CA LEU A 110 -7.97 -14.84 0.23
C LEU A 110 -6.96 -15.14 1.33
N ASP A 111 -5.93 -15.92 1.01
CA ASP A 111 -4.79 -16.06 1.90
C ASP A 111 -4.00 -14.74 2.01
N TYR A 112 -2.96 -14.74 2.84
CA TYR A 112 -2.21 -13.51 3.14
C TYR A 112 -1.53 -12.89 1.89
N ILE A 113 -0.96 -13.73 1.03
CA ILE A 113 -0.24 -13.28 -0.18
C ILE A 113 -1.23 -12.81 -1.25
N GLU A 114 -2.29 -13.59 -1.48
CA GLU A 114 -3.34 -13.19 -2.44
C GLU A 114 -4.06 -11.92 -2.00
N ALA A 115 -4.35 -11.78 -0.70
CA ALA A 115 -4.91 -10.54 -0.17
C ALA A 115 -3.96 -9.34 -0.34
N ARG A 116 -2.66 -9.55 -0.13
CA ARG A 116 -1.64 -8.53 -0.39
C ARG A 116 -1.68 -8.07 -1.85
N LYS A 117 -1.74 -9.02 -2.79
CA LYS A 117 -1.77 -8.77 -4.24
C LYS A 117 -3.07 -8.14 -4.72
N GLN A 118 -4.20 -8.63 -4.22
CA GLN A 118 -5.52 -8.27 -4.75
C GLN A 118 -6.20 -7.13 -3.98
N ILE A 119 -5.79 -6.86 -2.72
CA ILE A 119 -6.39 -5.83 -1.88
C ILE A 119 -5.38 -4.72 -1.55
N TYR A 120 -4.28 -5.06 -0.85
CA TYR A 120 -3.39 -4.04 -0.30
C TYR A 120 -2.66 -3.23 -1.38
N ILE A 121 -1.99 -3.90 -2.30
CA ILE A 121 -1.20 -3.28 -3.35
C ILE A 121 -2.06 -2.40 -4.28
N PRO A 122 -3.20 -2.88 -4.82
CA PRO A 122 -4.07 -2.04 -5.67
C PRO A 122 -4.66 -0.84 -4.91
N THR A 123 -5.06 -1.03 -3.66
CA THR A 123 -5.59 0.05 -2.82
C THR A 123 -4.54 1.12 -2.55
N TYR A 124 -3.31 0.71 -2.23
CA TYR A 124 -2.22 1.65 -2.00
C TYR A 124 -1.86 2.42 -3.27
N ARG A 125 -1.84 1.77 -4.43
CA ARG A 125 -1.66 2.43 -5.73
C ARG A 125 -2.73 3.48 -5.98
N TRP A 126 -4.00 3.12 -5.78
CA TRP A 126 -5.11 4.06 -5.94
C TRP A 126 -4.93 5.31 -5.06
N MET A 127 -4.50 5.11 -3.81
CA MET A 127 -4.20 6.21 -2.89
C MET A 127 -3.07 7.10 -3.41
N LEU A 128 -1.97 6.51 -3.92
CA LEU A 128 -0.85 7.27 -4.51
C LEU A 128 -1.32 8.14 -5.69
N GLU A 129 -2.18 7.61 -6.55
CA GLU A 129 -2.67 8.28 -7.75
C GLU A 129 -3.70 9.38 -7.44
N ASN A 130 -4.60 9.14 -6.49
CA ASN A 130 -5.79 9.97 -6.28
C ASN A 130 -5.70 10.91 -5.07
N LYS A 131 -4.80 10.65 -4.11
CA LYS A 131 -4.75 11.42 -2.85
C LYS A 131 -3.43 12.16 -2.64
N VAL A 132 -2.33 11.67 -3.17
CA VAL A 132 -0.99 12.20 -2.88
C VAL A 132 -0.13 12.41 -4.13
N SER A 133 -0.73 12.52 -5.32
CA SER A 133 -0.01 12.69 -6.59
C SER A 133 0.97 13.86 -6.57
N SER A 134 0.61 14.99 -5.96
CA SER A 134 1.50 16.16 -5.83
C SER A 134 2.73 15.88 -4.97
N ILE A 135 2.62 15.06 -3.93
CA ILE A 135 3.77 14.63 -3.10
C ILE A 135 4.67 13.73 -3.95
N ILE A 136 4.10 12.80 -4.68
CA ILE A 136 4.85 11.90 -5.57
C ILE A 136 5.61 12.68 -6.64
N GLU A 137 4.99 13.68 -7.26
CA GLU A 137 5.67 14.52 -8.27
C GLU A 137 6.84 15.32 -7.67
N ARG A 138 6.68 15.89 -6.48
CA ARG A 138 7.80 16.56 -5.77
C ARG A 138 8.95 15.58 -5.50
N MET A 139 8.63 14.33 -5.13
CA MET A 139 9.64 13.30 -4.89
C MET A 139 10.34 12.89 -6.20
N ARG A 140 9.60 12.75 -7.31
CA ARG A 140 10.18 12.49 -8.64
C ARG A 140 11.15 13.60 -9.04
N GLU A 141 10.75 14.84 -8.88
CA GLU A 141 11.59 15.99 -9.21
C GLU A 141 12.87 16.03 -8.35
N ALA A 142 12.74 15.87 -7.05
CA ALA A 142 13.89 15.80 -6.14
C ALA A 142 14.83 14.62 -6.48
N ASN A 143 14.28 13.49 -6.90
CA ASN A 143 15.07 12.31 -7.25
C ASN A 143 15.91 12.47 -8.53
N LYS A 144 15.64 13.47 -9.36
CA LYS A 144 16.47 13.76 -10.54
C LYS A 144 17.89 14.20 -10.17
N THR A 145 18.03 14.86 -9.04
CA THR A 145 19.32 15.48 -8.61
C THR A 145 19.86 14.90 -7.31
N LYS A 146 19.02 14.27 -6.48
CA LYS A 146 19.42 13.78 -5.16
C LYS A 146 18.96 12.35 -4.94
N THR A 147 19.70 11.62 -4.11
CA THR A 147 19.25 10.34 -3.57
C THR A 147 18.19 10.60 -2.50
N ILE A 148 17.07 9.87 -2.55
CA ILE A 148 16.03 9.91 -1.52
C ILE A 148 16.09 8.61 -0.73
N ILE A 149 16.14 8.71 0.60
CA ILE A 149 16.07 7.58 1.52
C ILE A 149 14.71 7.59 2.18
N LEU A 150 13.86 6.63 1.79
CA LEU A 150 12.56 6.41 2.42
C LEU A 150 12.75 5.66 3.73
N LEU A 151 12.21 6.21 4.81
CA LEU A 151 12.27 5.59 6.14
C LEU A 151 10.95 4.87 6.42
N ASP A 152 11.04 3.56 6.71
CA ASP A 152 9.89 2.74 7.09
C ASP A 152 10.25 1.80 8.26
N TYR A 153 9.26 1.34 9.01
CA TYR A 153 9.45 0.34 10.07
C TYR A 153 9.79 -1.04 9.50
N ASN A 154 9.22 -1.38 8.34
CA ASN A 154 9.50 -2.59 7.59
C ASN A 154 10.25 -2.24 6.31
N THR A 155 11.22 -3.07 5.96
CA THR A 155 12.02 -2.87 4.74
C THR A 155 11.87 -4.04 3.77
N ASN A 156 10.87 -4.91 3.97
CA ASN A 156 10.58 -6.02 3.07
C ASN A 156 10.09 -5.49 1.72
N GLN A 157 10.77 -5.87 0.65
CA GLN A 157 10.45 -5.50 -0.73
C GLN A 157 9.95 -6.70 -1.56
N ASP A 158 9.88 -7.87 -0.95
CA ASP A 158 9.38 -9.08 -1.59
C ASP A 158 7.88 -9.23 -1.32
N VAL A 159 7.10 -9.19 -2.39
CA VAL A 159 5.63 -9.33 -2.32
C VAL A 159 5.22 -10.73 -1.89
N ASP A 160 6.01 -11.74 -2.20
CA ASP A 160 5.72 -13.14 -1.91
C ASP A 160 6.29 -13.62 -0.56
N ASP A 161 7.10 -12.80 0.12
CA ASP A 161 7.57 -13.10 1.48
C ASP A 161 6.45 -12.86 2.52
N ALA A 162 5.77 -13.93 2.94
CA ALA A 162 4.73 -13.89 3.97
C ALA A 162 5.28 -13.73 5.40
N SER A 163 6.59 -13.91 5.63
CA SER A 163 7.19 -13.87 6.97
C SER A 163 7.21 -12.46 7.57
N LYS A 164 7.10 -11.43 6.72
CA LYS A 164 7.16 -10.02 7.10
C LYS A 164 6.09 -9.20 6.38
N PRO A 165 5.57 -8.13 7.01
CA PRO A 165 4.74 -7.16 6.30
C PRO A 165 5.50 -6.54 5.13
N LEU A 166 4.80 -6.28 4.03
CA LEU A 166 5.36 -5.53 2.91
C LEU A 166 5.59 -4.08 3.31
N SER A 167 6.74 -3.53 2.92
CA SER A 167 7.06 -2.12 3.13
C SER A 167 6.21 -1.24 2.20
N HIS A 168 5.49 -0.26 2.76
CA HIS A 168 4.84 0.74 1.92
C HIS A 168 5.84 1.70 1.27
N ALA A 169 7.02 1.91 1.87
CA ALA A 169 8.12 2.62 1.23
C ALA A 169 8.59 1.91 -0.06
N PHE A 170 8.55 0.57 -0.10
CA PHE A 170 8.80 -0.17 -1.34
C PHE A 170 7.76 0.16 -2.41
N LEU A 171 6.48 0.23 -2.05
CA LEU A 171 5.42 0.57 -3.00
C LEU A 171 5.57 2.00 -3.53
N ILE A 172 5.97 2.97 -2.69
CA ILE A 172 6.28 4.34 -3.12
C ILE A 172 7.45 4.35 -4.11
N LYS A 173 8.56 3.69 -3.75
CA LYS A 173 9.72 3.56 -4.61
C LYS A 173 9.34 2.97 -5.97
N ALA A 174 8.68 1.82 -5.96
CA ALA A 174 8.27 1.11 -7.18
C ALA A 174 7.33 1.96 -8.06
N TYR A 175 6.44 2.74 -7.45
CA TYR A 175 5.55 3.65 -8.16
C TYR A 175 6.31 4.79 -8.84
N ILE A 176 7.28 5.40 -8.15
CA ILE A 176 8.09 6.48 -8.70
C ILE A 176 8.98 5.95 -9.84
N GLU A 177 9.55 4.75 -9.69
CA GLU A 177 10.44 4.11 -10.66
C GLU A 177 9.69 3.43 -11.82
N GLY A 178 8.34 3.40 -11.83
CA GLY A 178 7.53 2.84 -12.90
C GLY A 178 7.52 1.30 -12.95
N ILE A 179 7.88 0.64 -11.85
CA ILE A 179 7.94 -0.82 -11.70
C ILE A 179 6.96 -1.34 -10.64
N TYR A 180 5.82 -0.67 -10.48
CA TYR A 180 4.85 -1.01 -9.46
C TYR A 180 4.36 -2.45 -9.59
N PRO A 181 4.38 -3.26 -8.51
CA PRO A 181 3.97 -4.66 -8.60
C PRO A 181 2.47 -4.75 -8.91
N TYR A 182 2.12 -5.68 -9.82
CA TYR A 182 0.72 -5.90 -10.24
C TYR A 182 0.01 -4.61 -10.73
N GLY A 183 0.78 -3.67 -11.29
CA GLY A 183 0.25 -2.57 -12.09
C GLY A 183 -0.26 -3.12 -13.42
N ASP A 184 -1.21 -2.38 -14.05
CA ASP A 184 -1.93 -2.80 -15.24
C ASP A 184 -1.14 -3.79 -16.09
N LYS A 185 -1.66 -5.01 -16.25
CA LYS A 185 -1.43 -5.71 -17.51
C LYS A 185 -1.89 -4.70 -18.56
N LYS A 186 -0.95 -4.11 -19.32
CA LYS A 186 -1.31 -3.60 -20.65
C LYS A 186 -2.06 -4.76 -21.25
N GLU A 187 -3.38 -4.60 -21.37
CA GLU A 187 -4.16 -5.54 -22.19
C GLU A 187 -3.36 -5.71 -23.45
N ASP A 188 -2.90 -6.92 -23.71
CA ASP A 188 -2.14 -7.23 -24.90
C ASP A 188 -3.02 -6.82 -26.07
N LYS A 189 -2.66 -5.72 -26.73
CA LYS A 189 -3.27 -5.28 -27.98
C LYS A 189 -3.10 -6.31 -29.11
N LYS A 190 -2.74 -7.55 -28.78
CA LYS A 190 -2.66 -8.68 -29.69
C LYS A 190 -3.97 -9.37 -29.95
N GLU A 191 -4.93 -9.38 -29.03
CA GLU A 191 -6.22 -10.06 -29.28
C GLU A 191 -7.19 -9.26 -30.16
N LYS A 192 -7.00 -7.95 -30.36
CA LYS A 192 -7.85 -7.16 -31.26
C LYS A 192 -7.41 -7.19 -32.74
N LYS A 193 -6.30 -7.83 -33.10
CA LYS A 193 -5.84 -7.92 -34.49
C LYS A 193 -6.25 -9.20 -35.20
N GLU A 194 -6.74 -10.22 -34.50
CA GLU A 194 -7.20 -11.46 -35.14
C GLU A 194 -8.71 -11.52 -35.43
N LEU A 195 -9.50 -10.59 -34.88
CA LEU A 195 -10.96 -10.54 -35.16
C LEU A 195 -11.34 -9.67 -36.36
N THR A 196 -10.37 -9.04 -37.05
CA THR A 196 -10.61 -8.23 -38.25
C THR A 196 -10.12 -8.88 -39.54
N LEU A 197 -9.72 -10.14 -39.52
CA LEU A 197 -9.23 -10.87 -40.72
C LEU A 197 -10.18 -11.95 -41.24
N PHE A 198 -11.37 -12.10 -40.68
CA PHE A 198 -12.44 -12.88 -41.25
C PHE A 198 -13.72 -12.04 -41.36
N GLY A 199 -13.67 -11.07 -42.28
CA GLY A 199 -14.87 -10.41 -42.74
C GLY A 199 -15.36 -11.12 -44.02
N TRP A 200 -16.59 -11.66 -43.94
CA TRP A 200 -17.52 -11.83 -45.06
C TRP A 200 -18.73 -10.98 -44.77
#